data_d405d555efa2974edb40bb1defd6d35a
#
_entry.id   d405d555efa2974edb40bb1defd6d35a
#
_cell.length_a   1.000
_cell.length_b   1.000
_cell.length_c   1.000
_cell.angle_alpha   90.00
_cell.angle_beta   90.00
_cell.angle_gamma   90.00
#
_symmetry.space_group_name_H-M   'P 1'
#
loop_
_entity.id
_entity.type
_entity.pdbx_description
1 polymer ?
#
loop_
_entity_poly.entity_id
_entity_poly.type
_entity_poly.pdbx_seq_one_letter_code
_entity_poly.pdbx_strand_id
1 'polypeptide(L)'
;MANIEIYEYPDVDFTNMIFAFSGWSDANGTATKAVQFLIDKTKAKKFAQIEPEDFYDFSIVRPNMKFDDLGKRMLEWPKNEFYYATEESYKGLMFFLGVEPNLKWMTFSTLISQFCSDFKIKMMISLGALLDSVPHTRPIKISGRFSNQNLKD
;
A
#
# COMPACT_ATOMS: atom_id res chain seq x y z
N MET A 1 10.40 -12.23 -15.16
CA MET A 1 10.85 -12.15 -13.76
C MET A 1 9.96 -11.13 -13.08
N ALA A 2 9.52 -11.42 -11.85
CA ALA A 2 8.76 -10.45 -11.07
C ALA A 2 9.60 -9.18 -10.90
N ASN A 3 9.02 -8.02 -11.20
CA ASN A 3 9.78 -6.77 -11.23
C ASN A 3 8.92 -5.61 -10.67
N ILE A 4 9.61 -4.57 -10.19
CA ILE A 4 8.99 -3.29 -9.89
C ILE A 4 9.26 -2.38 -11.08
N GLU A 5 8.20 -1.88 -11.68
CA GLU A 5 8.25 -0.88 -12.73
C GLU A 5 8.32 0.50 -12.08
N ILE A 6 9.40 1.24 -12.36
CA ILE A 6 9.61 2.61 -11.85
C ILE A 6 9.40 3.57 -13.02
N TYR A 7 8.39 4.44 -12.93
CA TYR A 7 8.05 5.42 -13.98
C TYR A 7 8.90 6.68 -13.90
N GLU A 8 9.24 7.07 -12.66
CA GLU A 8 10.11 8.21 -12.39
C GLU A 8 10.89 7.97 -11.08
N TYR A 9 12.04 8.62 -10.96
CA TYR A 9 12.81 8.66 -9.71
C TYR A 9 12.55 10.00 -9.03
N PRO A 10 11.78 10.03 -7.93
CA PRO A 10 11.51 11.27 -7.21
C PRO A 10 12.81 11.85 -6.63
N ASP A 11 13.03 13.16 -6.81
CA ASP A 11 14.12 13.87 -6.16
C ASP A 11 13.76 14.23 -4.71
N VAL A 12 13.62 13.19 -3.90
CA VAL A 12 13.20 13.28 -2.50
C VAL A 12 13.96 12.27 -1.66
N ASP A 13 14.53 12.74 -0.55
CA ASP A 13 15.07 11.84 0.49
C ASP A 13 13.94 11.24 1.30
N PHE A 14 13.64 9.99 1.03
CA PHE A 14 12.61 9.26 1.76
C PHE A 14 13.06 8.92 3.17
N THR A 15 12.10 8.93 4.10
CA THR A 15 12.34 8.54 5.50
C THR A 15 11.41 7.43 5.95
N ASN A 16 10.14 7.53 5.62
CA ASN A 16 9.12 6.63 6.13
C ASN A 16 8.21 6.14 4.99
N MET A 17 7.73 4.90 5.11
CA MET A 17 6.69 4.36 4.26
C MET A 17 5.48 3.94 5.09
N ILE A 18 4.29 4.43 4.71
CA ILE A 18 3.01 4.01 5.27
C ILE A 18 2.32 3.14 4.23
N PHE A 19 1.86 1.96 4.64
CA PHE A 19 1.29 1.02 3.69
C PHE A 19 0.10 0.23 4.25
N ALA A 20 -0.72 -0.26 3.33
CA ALA A 20 -1.77 -1.22 3.62
C ALA A 20 -1.96 -2.18 2.45
N PHE A 21 -2.44 -3.37 2.78
CA PHE A 21 -2.87 -4.37 1.81
C PHE A 21 -4.37 -4.58 1.90
N SER A 22 -5.04 -4.58 0.76
CA SER A 22 -6.38 -5.14 0.66
C SER A 22 -6.28 -6.66 0.78
N GLY A 23 -7.06 -7.24 1.67
CA GLY A 23 -7.02 -8.67 1.96
C GLY A 23 -7.51 -8.97 3.36
N TRP A 24 -6.95 -9.99 3.98
CA TRP A 24 -7.40 -10.50 5.28
C TRP A 24 -7.25 -9.47 6.42
N SER A 25 -6.22 -8.66 6.38
CA SER A 25 -5.93 -7.63 7.40
C SER A 25 -6.60 -6.28 7.15
N ASP A 26 -7.54 -6.19 6.21
CA ASP A 26 -8.19 -4.93 5.80
C ASP A 26 -9.71 -4.99 5.97
N ALA A 27 -10.18 -5.17 7.18
CA ALA A 27 -11.60 -5.24 7.48
C ALA A 27 -12.37 -4.03 6.91
N ASN A 28 -13.36 -4.30 6.05
CA ASN A 28 -14.17 -3.28 5.34
C ASN A 28 -13.36 -2.29 4.49
N GLY A 29 -12.13 -2.62 4.11
CA GLY A 29 -11.24 -1.69 3.40
C GLY A 29 -10.80 -0.52 4.27
N THR A 30 -10.76 -0.66 5.59
CA THR A 30 -10.49 0.46 6.51
C THR A 30 -9.04 0.90 6.42
N ALA A 31 -8.10 -0.03 6.39
CA ALA A 31 -6.67 0.26 6.34
C ALA A 31 -6.28 0.85 4.98
N THR A 32 -6.74 0.24 3.88
CA THR A 32 -6.47 0.75 2.53
C THR A 32 -7.12 2.11 2.30
N LYS A 33 -8.34 2.35 2.78
CA LYS A 33 -8.98 3.68 2.73
C LYS A 33 -8.23 4.73 3.54
N ALA A 34 -7.64 4.36 4.68
CA ALA A 34 -6.83 5.28 5.46
C ALA A 34 -5.55 5.69 4.70
N VAL A 35 -4.85 4.74 4.06
CA VAL A 35 -3.69 5.08 3.22
C VAL A 35 -4.11 5.89 2.01
N GLN A 36 -5.23 5.54 1.34
CA GLN A 36 -5.76 6.32 0.23
C GLN A 36 -6.08 7.77 0.64
N PHE A 37 -6.70 7.96 1.80
CA PHE A 37 -6.95 9.30 2.35
C PHE A 37 -5.65 10.11 2.53
N LEU A 38 -4.57 9.46 3.01
CA LEU A 38 -3.27 10.11 3.15
C LEU A 38 -2.66 10.46 1.78
N ILE A 39 -2.76 9.58 0.80
CA ILE A 39 -2.34 9.81 -0.59
C ILE A 39 -3.04 11.06 -1.15
N ASP A 40 -4.36 11.13 -1.03
CA ASP A 40 -5.16 12.24 -1.53
C ASP A 40 -4.83 13.55 -0.78
N LYS A 41 -4.74 13.49 0.55
CA LYS A 41 -4.45 14.64 1.39
C LYS A 41 -3.06 15.24 1.13
N THR A 42 -2.07 14.41 0.85
CA THR A 42 -0.69 14.84 0.60
C THR A 42 -0.41 15.09 -0.88
N LYS A 43 -1.44 14.97 -1.74
CA LYS A 43 -1.34 15.04 -3.21
C LYS A 43 -0.25 14.12 -3.74
N ALA A 44 -0.15 12.93 -3.15
CA ALA A 44 0.90 12.01 -3.50
C ALA A 44 0.78 11.54 -4.95
N LYS A 45 1.92 11.39 -5.61
CA LYS A 45 2.04 11.00 -7.00
C LYS A 45 2.53 9.57 -7.10
N LYS A 46 1.89 8.77 -7.94
CA LYS A 46 2.35 7.41 -8.24
C LYS A 46 3.66 7.48 -9.03
N PHE A 47 4.64 6.67 -8.63
CA PHE A 47 5.95 6.63 -9.30
C PHE A 47 6.46 5.22 -9.59
N ALA A 48 5.88 4.19 -8.95
CA ALA A 48 6.26 2.81 -9.22
C ALA A 48 5.09 1.85 -8.97
N GLN A 49 5.19 0.64 -9.51
CA GLN A 49 4.26 -0.45 -9.22
C GLN A 49 4.94 -1.82 -9.30
N ILE A 50 4.34 -2.82 -8.63
CA ILE A 50 4.69 -4.22 -8.81
C ILE A 50 3.70 -4.83 -9.80
N GLU A 51 4.21 -5.47 -10.86
CA GLU A 51 3.40 -6.18 -11.83
C GLU A 51 2.65 -7.36 -11.20
N PRO A 52 1.33 -7.49 -11.42
CA PRO A 52 0.49 -8.46 -10.72
C PRO A 52 0.63 -9.90 -11.22
N GLU A 53 1.05 -10.12 -12.47
CA GLU A 53 1.00 -11.41 -13.18
C GLU A 53 1.59 -12.58 -12.39
N ASP A 54 2.70 -12.35 -11.72
CA ASP A 54 3.43 -13.38 -10.97
C ASP A 54 2.84 -13.69 -9.58
N PHE A 55 1.98 -12.82 -9.05
CA PHE A 55 1.63 -12.81 -7.63
C PHE A 55 0.18 -13.16 -7.34
N TYR A 56 -0.68 -13.19 -8.35
CA TYR A 56 -2.10 -13.42 -8.17
C TYR A 56 -2.62 -14.59 -8.98
N ASP A 57 -3.45 -15.40 -8.33
CA ASP A 57 -4.35 -16.31 -9.01
C ASP A 57 -5.61 -15.52 -9.40
N PHE A 58 -5.73 -15.17 -10.67
CA PHE A 58 -6.85 -14.40 -11.19
C PHE A 58 -8.19 -15.14 -11.20
N SER A 59 -8.22 -16.43 -10.83
CA SER A 59 -9.46 -17.13 -10.52
C SER A 59 -9.99 -16.77 -9.13
N ILE A 60 -9.11 -16.34 -8.22
CA ILE A 60 -9.41 -15.94 -6.84
C ILE A 60 -9.52 -14.42 -6.75
N VAL A 61 -8.49 -13.70 -7.18
CA VAL A 61 -8.45 -12.22 -7.21
C VAL A 61 -8.71 -11.77 -8.64
N ARG A 62 -10.00 -11.70 -8.99
CA ARG A 62 -10.42 -11.35 -10.35
C ARG A 62 -10.22 -9.87 -10.65
N PRO A 63 -9.82 -9.53 -11.88
CA PRO A 63 -9.84 -8.14 -12.32
C PRO A 63 -11.28 -7.61 -12.32
N ASN A 64 -11.43 -6.35 -11.96
CA ASN A 64 -12.71 -5.64 -11.99
C ASN A 64 -12.93 -5.04 -13.36
N MET A 65 -14.19 -5.06 -13.84
CA MET A 65 -14.57 -4.35 -15.04
C MET A 65 -15.06 -2.95 -14.67
N LYS A 66 -14.46 -1.94 -15.29
CA LYS A 66 -14.89 -0.54 -15.21
C LYS A 66 -15.19 0.01 -16.59
N PHE A 67 -15.92 1.11 -16.63
CA PHE A 67 -16.10 1.90 -17.84
C PHE A 67 -15.26 3.17 -17.71
N ASP A 68 -14.57 3.55 -18.78
CA ASP A 68 -13.92 4.85 -18.88
C ASP A 68 -14.94 5.97 -19.15
N ASP A 69 -14.47 7.21 -19.19
CA ASP A 69 -15.32 8.39 -19.43
C ASP A 69 -16.00 8.38 -20.82
N LEU A 70 -15.52 7.55 -21.74
CA LEU A 70 -16.08 7.35 -23.08
C LEU A 70 -17.03 6.15 -23.14
N GLY A 71 -17.31 5.48 -22.03
CA GLY A 71 -18.15 4.28 -21.94
C GLY A 71 -17.49 3.00 -22.47
N LYS A 72 -16.17 2.98 -22.68
CA LYS A 72 -15.43 1.79 -23.08
C LYS A 72 -15.13 0.91 -21.88
N ARG A 73 -15.28 -0.39 -22.04
CA ARG A 73 -14.94 -1.36 -21.00
C ARG A 73 -13.43 -1.46 -20.82
N MET A 74 -13.00 -1.35 -19.55
CA MET A 74 -11.61 -1.53 -19.13
C MET A 74 -11.54 -2.58 -18.03
N LEU A 75 -10.46 -3.36 -18.02
CA LEU A 75 -10.15 -4.28 -16.92
C LEU A 75 -9.18 -3.58 -15.95
N GLU A 76 -9.53 -3.59 -14.68
CA GLU A 76 -8.66 -3.12 -13.61
C GLU A 76 -8.11 -4.34 -12.86
N TRP A 77 -6.82 -4.57 -13.04
CA TRP A 77 -6.07 -5.64 -12.41
C TRP A 77 -5.76 -5.30 -10.95
N PRO A 78 -5.43 -6.29 -10.08
CA PRO A 78 -4.92 -6.01 -8.74
C PRO A 78 -3.72 -5.07 -8.83
N LYS A 79 -3.74 -4.00 -8.02
CA LYS A 79 -2.71 -2.96 -8.07
C LYS A 79 -1.83 -3.04 -6.84
N ASN A 80 -0.53 -2.87 -7.05
CA ASN A 80 0.49 -2.75 -6.02
C ASN A 80 1.32 -1.53 -6.34
N GLU A 81 0.91 -0.39 -5.83
CA GLU A 81 1.36 0.93 -6.31
C GLU A 81 2.09 1.70 -5.21
N PHE A 82 3.22 2.30 -5.59
CA PHE A 82 4.00 3.18 -4.73
C PHE A 82 3.75 4.64 -5.11
N TYR A 83 3.59 5.47 -4.08
CA TYR A 83 3.33 6.89 -4.19
C TYR A 83 4.29 7.68 -3.31
N TYR A 84 4.57 8.92 -3.66
CA TYR A 84 5.31 9.84 -2.81
C TYR A 84 4.56 11.15 -2.62
N ALA A 85 4.63 11.71 -1.40
CA ALA A 85 4.01 12.99 -1.08
C ALA A 85 4.69 14.13 -1.85
N THR A 86 3.91 15.00 -2.49
CA THR A 86 4.42 16.14 -3.25
C THR A 86 4.34 17.45 -2.47
N GLU A 87 3.53 17.52 -1.41
CA GLU A 87 3.46 18.70 -0.56
C GLU A 87 4.67 18.77 0.39
N GLU A 88 5.27 19.95 0.50
CA GLU A 88 6.49 20.18 1.27
C GLU A 88 6.36 19.76 2.74
N SER A 89 5.19 19.99 3.36
CA SER A 89 4.90 19.59 4.75
C SER A 89 4.97 18.07 4.99
N TYR A 90 4.91 17.26 3.94
CA TYR A 90 4.90 15.81 3.99
C TYR A 90 6.07 15.19 3.21
N LYS A 91 7.05 16.01 2.84
CA LYS A 91 8.22 15.57 2.09
C LYS A 91 8.94 14.42 2.80
N GLY A 92 9.35 13.41 2.03
CA GLY A 92 9.98 12.21 2.57
C GLY A 92 9.01 11.08 2.95
N LEU A 93 7.69 11.29 2.81
CA LEU A 93 6.73 10.21 2.98
C LEU A 93 6.50 9.46 1.67
N MET A 94 6.62 8.15 1.77
CA MET A 94 6.22 7.18 0.74
C MET A 94 4.95 6.47 1.20
N PHE A 95 4.08 6.15 0.27
CA PHE A 95 2.90 5.30 0.51
C PHE A 95 2.95 4.09 -0.40
N PHE A 96 2.41 2.98 0.11
CA PHE A 96 2.17 1.81 -0.72
C PHE A 96 0.76 1.29 -0.47
N LEU A 97 0.04 1.09 -1.56
CA LEU A 97 -1.24 0.40 -1.58
C LEU A 97 -1.11 -0.86 -2.40
N GLY A 98 -1.39 -1.99 -1.78
CA GLY A 98 -1.31 -3.29 -2.42
C GLY A 98 -2.50 -4.18 -2.15
N VAL A 99 -2.49 -5.32 -2.80
CA VAL A 99 -3.38 -6.45 -2.55
C VAL A 99 -2.51 -7.58 -1.99
N GLU A 100 -3.00 -8.32 -1.00
CA GLU A 100 -2.27 -9.50 -0.50
C GLU A 100 -2.07 -10.50 -1.63
N PRO A 101 -0.81 -10.94 -1.90
CA PRO A 101 -0.56 -11.87 -2.98
C PRO A 101 -1.10 -13.27 -2.64
N ASN A 102 -1.52 -14.03 -3.65
CA ASN A 102 -1.88 -15.45 -3.50
C ASN A 102 -0.68 -16.35 -3.68
N LEU A 103 0.29 -15.92 -4.49
CA LEU A 103 1.42 -16.68 -4.98
C LEU A 103 2.74 -15.97 -4.64
N LYS A 104 3.82 -16.74 -4.61
CA LYS A 104 5.20 -16.21 -4.51
C LYS A 104 5.43 -15.20 -3.37
N TRP A 105 4.84 -15.43 -2.22
CA TRP A 105 4.92 -14.55 -1.05
C TRP A 105 6.34 -14.11 -0.69
N MET A 106 7.29 -15.06 -0.71
CA MET A 106 8.70 -14.75 -0.40
C MET A 106 9.32 -13.79 -1.42
N THR A 107 9.06 -14.01 -2.70
CA THR A 107 9.52 -13.11 -3.77
C THR A 107 8.90 -11.74 -3.64
N PHE A 108 7.59 -11.66 -3.40
CA PHE A 108 6.86 -10.41 -3.22
C PHE A 108 7.40 -9.57 -2.04
N SER A 109 7.58 -10.22 -0.87
CA SER A 109 8.14 -9.53 0.30
C SER A 109 9.60 -9.12 0.11
N THR A 110 10.40 -9.93 -0.58
CA THR A 110 11.78 -9.58 -0.92
C THR A 110 11.84 -8.36 -1.84
N LEU A 111 10.97 -8.28 -2.86
CA LEU A 111 10.89 -7.12 -3.75
C LEU A 111 10.59 -5.84 -2.98
N ILE A 112 9.58 -5.86 -2.10
CA ILE A 112 9.24 -4.68 -1.29
C ILE A 112 10.41 -4.30 -0.37
N SER A 113 11.03 -5.29 0.30
CA SER A 113 12.14 -5.03 1.20
C SER A 113 13.36 -4.44 0.48
N GLN A 114 13.68 -4.96 -0.71
CA GLN A 114 14.77 -4.45 -1.53
C GLN A 114 14.47 -3.02 -2.00
N PHE A 115 13.25 -2.77 -2.49
CA PHE A 115 12.81 -1.45 -2.91
C PHE A 115 12.92 -0.43 -1.77
N CYS A 116 12.46 -0.78 -0.56
CA CYS A 116 12.60 0.08 0.61
C CYS A 116 14.06 0.36 0.97
N SER A 117 14.94 -0.64 0.82
CA SER A 117 16.38 -0.47 1.03
C SER A 117 17.01 0.47 0.00
N ASP A 118 16.67 0.31 -1.28
CA ASP A 118 17.19 1.12 -2.38
C ASP A 118 16.80 2.60 -2.22
N PHE A 119 15.57 2.85 -1.75
CA PHE A 119 15.06 4.18 -1.41
C PHE A 119 15.39 4.64 0.01
N LYS A 120 16.22 3.89 0.76
CA LYS A 120 16.72 4.23 2.11
C LYS A 120 15.62 4.50 3.13
N ILE A 121 14.49 3.79 3.03
CA ILE A 121 13.39 3.88 3.99
C ILE A 121 13.89 3.45 5.37
N LYS A 122 13.69 4.30 6.38
CA LYS A 122 14.13 4.06 7.76
C LYS A 122 13.05 3.39 8.61
N MET A 123 11.80 3.69 8.33
CA MET A 123 10.66 3.14 9.07
C MET A 123 9.52 2.76 8.12
N MET A 124 8.96 1.58 8.35
CA MET A 124 7.79 1.08 7.66
C MET A 124 6.62 0.98 8.63
N ILE A 125 5.49 1.60 8.30
CA ILE A 125 4.28 1.61 9.11
C ILE A 125 3.18 0.88 8.36
N SER A 126 2.85 -0.33 8.84
CA SER A 126 1.73 -1.10 8.30
C SER A 126 0.43 -0.71 8.98
N LEU A 127 -0.58 -0.35 8.22
CA LEU A 127 -1.93 -0.20 8.71
C LEU A 127 -2.71 -1.50 8.49
N GLY A 128 -3.48 -1.87 9.51
CA GLY A 128 -4.38 -3.02 9.45
C GLY A 128 -5.68 -2.73 10.17
N ALA A 129 -6.72 -3.49 9.85
CA ALA A 129 -8.02 -3.42 10.50
C ALA A 129 -8.59 -4.81 10.68
N LEU A 130 -9.12 -5.08 11.86
CA LEU A 130 -9.78 -6.33 12.20
C LEU A 130 -11.24 -6.05 12.59
N LEU A 131 -12.14 -6.94 12.21
CA LEU A 131 -13.52 -6.92 12.71
C LEU A 131 -13.54 -7.37 14.16
N ASP A 132 -14.24 -6.61 15.00
CA ASP A 132 -14.45 -6.95 16.40
C ASP A 132 -15.87 -6.60 16.84
N SER A 133 -16.34 -7.23 17.91
CA SER A 133 -17.65 -6.97 18.53
C SER A 133 -17.55 -5.76 19.47
N VAL A 134 -17.47 -4.57 18.90
CA VAL A 134 -17.38 -3.30 19.66
C VAL A 134 -18.68 -2.50 19.48
N PRO A 135 -19.34 -2.06 20.57
CA PRO A 135 -20.48 -1.16 20.44
C PRO A 135 -20.10 0.14 19.74
N HIS A 136 -20.93 0.59 18.80
CA HIS A 136 -20.70 1.82 18.02
C HIS A 136 -20.60 3.09 18.90
N THR A 137 -21.06 3.02 20.16
CA THR A 137 -20.98 4.11 21.13
C THR A 137 -19.61 4.23 21.83
N ARG A 138 -18.71 3.27 21.62
CA ARG A 138 -17.37 3.29 22.21
C ARG A 138 -16.33 3.80 21.20
N PRO A 139 -15.28 4.50 21.66
CA PRO A 139 -14.15 4.85 20.83
C PRO A 139 -13.48 3.60 20.23
N ILE A 140 -13.06 3.69 18.99
CA ILE A 140 -12.30 2.64 18.34
C ILE A 140 -10.92 2.50 19.03
N LYS A 141 -10.58 1.28 19.42
CA LYS A 141 -9.26 1.00 19.98
C LYS A 141 -8.23 0.87 18.87
N ILE A 142 -7.13 1.59 19.03
CA ILE A 142 -5.95 1.44 18.17
C ILE A 142 -4.88 0.71 18.98
N SER A 143 -4.29 -0.33 18.41
CA SER A 143 -3.16 -1.04 18.99
C SER A 143 -1.99 -1.04 18.00
N GLY A 144 -0.77 -0.95 18.50
CA GLY A 144 0.45 -1.00 17.70
C GLY A 144 1.39 -2.10 18.19
N ARG A 145 2.17 -2.63 17.24
CA ARG A 145 3.32 -3.51 17.52
C ARG A 145 4.56 -2.89 16.91
N PHE A 146 5.66 -2.99 17.60
CA PHE A 146 6.92 -2.37 17.22
C PHE A 146 8.00 -3.44 17.08
N SER A 147 8.86 -3.30 16.08
CA SER A 147 10.04 -4.15 15.91
C SER A 147 11.16 -3.82 16.90
N ASN A 148 11.14 -2.60 17.48
CA ASN A 148 12.13 -2.12 18.43
C ASN A 148 11.42 -1.39 19.58
N GLN A 149 11.83 -1.62 20.82
CA GLN A 149 11.26 -0.97 22.01
C GLN A 149 11.39 0.56 22.00
N ASN A 150 12.44 1.08 21.36
CA ASN A 150 12.65 2.54 21.24
C ASN A 150 11.61 3.26 20.37
N LEU A 151 10.73 2.51 19.69
CA LEU A 151 9.61 3.07 18.91
C LEU A 151 8.30 3.12 19.71
N LYS A 152 8.34 2.80 21.02
CA LYS A 152 7.15 2.72 21.86
C LYS A 152 6.78 4.06 22.52
N ASP A 153 7.73 4.97 22.64
CA ASP A 153 7.61 6.31 23.22
C ASP A 153 7.37 7.34 22.10
#